data_d01e8d7bc385446492124814b827ed5a
#
_entry.id   d01e8d7bc385446492124814b827ed5a
#
_cell.length_a   1.000
_cell.length_b   1.000
_cell.length_c   1.000
_cell.angle_alpha   90.00
_cell.angle_beta   90.00
_cell.angle_gamma   90.00
#
_symmetry.space_group_name_H-M   'P 1'
#
loop_
_entity.id
_entity.type
_entity.pdbx_description
1 polymer ?
#
loop_
_entity_poly.entity_id
_entity_poly.type
_entity_poly.pdbx_seq_one_letter_code
_entity_poly.pdbx_strand_id
1 'polypeptide(L)'
;SCNISKDEKNVCLFFGLSGTGKTTLSADPERKLVGDDEHCWHDDGVFNIEGGCYAKCINLNPEKEPDIFKAIRFGALFENVIMDDLTREVDFKDASITENIRLSYPIDYINNAHIPCEAGHPNNIILLTCDAFGVLPMVCKLNEEQAMYHFVSGYTSKAPGTEDGVNEPIATFSA
;
A
#
# COMPACT_ATOMS: atom_id res chain seq x y z
N SER A 1 -2.67 4.67 -3.10
CA SER A 1 -3.75 4.07 -2.29
C SER A 1 -4.82 5.07 -1.94
N CYS A 2 -6.05 4.63 -1.79
CA CYS A 2 -7.18 5.47 -1.42
C CYS A 2 -8.15 4.74 -0.50
N ASN A 3 -8.71 5.45 0.47
CA ASN A 3 -9.83 4.96 1.26
C ASN A 3 -10.89 6.06 1.46
N ILE A 4 -12.08 5.62 1.84
CA ILE A 4 -13.22 6.51 2.08
C ILE A 4 -13.88 6.17 3.43
N SER A 5 -14.43 7.17 4.13
CA SER A 5 -15.18 6.93 5.36
C SER A 5 -16.42 6.07 5.11
N LYS A 6 -16.93 5.41 6.15
CA LYS A 6 -18.11 4.54 6.07
C LYS A 6 -19.36 5.26 5.55
N ASP A 7 -19.47 6.56 5.82
CA ASP A 7 -20.56 7.44 5.32
C ASP A 7 -20.28 8.04 3.94
N GLU A 8 -19.17 7.64 3.31
CA GLU A 8 -18.73 8.00 1.95
C GLU A 8 -18.53 9.51 1.71
N LYS A 9 -18.32 10.29 2.77
CA LYS A 9 -18.16 11.74 2.68
C LYS A 9 -16.72 12.22 2.80
N ASN A 10 -15.81 11.38 3.28
CA ASN A 10 -14.43 11.75 3.53
C ASN A 10 -13.48 10.81 2.81
N VAL A 11 -12.92 11.29 1.70
CA VAL A 11 -11.96 10.58 0.87
C VAL A 11 -10.54 10.95 1.31
N CYS A 12 -9.68 9.95 1.47
CA CYS A 12 -8.29 10.11 1.82
C CYS A 12 -7.40 9.42 0.77
N LEU A 13 -6.52 10.21 0.15
CA LEU A 13 -5.56 9.74 -0.85
C LEU A 13 -4.15 9.69 -0.25
N PHE A 14 -3.47 8.57 -0.41
CA PHE A 14 -2.13 8.31 0.13
C PHE A 14 -1.11 8.26 -0.99
N PHE A 15 -0.07 9.08 -0.89
CA PHE A 15 1.10 9.05 -1.74
C PHE A 15 2.31 8.54 -0.97
N GLY A 16 3.21 7.86 -1.64
CA GLY A 16 4.47 7.38 -1.07
C GLY A 16 5.06 6.25 -1.91
N LEU A 17 6.35 6.03 -1.76
CA LEU A 17 7.04 4.92 -2.43
C LEU A 17 6.65 3.56 -1.82
N SER A 18 7.10 2.48 -2.48
CA SER A 18 6.97 1.12 -1.95
C SER A 18 7.60 1.02 -0.55
N GLY A 19 6.93 0.33 0.37
CA GLY A 19 7.40 0.14 1.74
C GLY A 19 7.17 1.32 2.70
N THR A 20 6.55 2.42 2.27
CA THR A 20 6.23 3.56 3.15
C THR A 20 4.98 3.36 4.01
N GLY A 21 4.26 2.25 3.83
CA GLY A 21 3.07 1.93 4.62
C GLY A 21 1.73 2.33 4.00
N LYS A 22 1.68 2.67 2.70
CA LYS A 22 0.43 3.02 2.00
C LYS A 22 -0.68 1.99 2.22
N THR A 23 -0.41 0.73 1.89
CA THR A 23 -1.37 -0.37 2.00
C THR A 23 -1.87 -0.55 3.43
N THR A 24 -0.95 -0.54 4.41
CA THR A 24 -1.31 -0.69 5.83
C THR A 24 -2.24 0.42 6.32
N LEU A 25 -1.98 1.67 5.94
CA LEU A 25 -2.79 2.81 6.38
C LEU A 25 -4.10 2.93 5.60
N SER A 26 -4.12 2.58 4.31
CA SER A 26 -5.36 2.63 3.52
C SER A 26 -6.33 1.51 3.88
N ALA A 27 -5.84 0.38 4.40
CA ALA A 27 -6.63 -0.77 4.83
C ALA A 27 -7.22 -0.63 6.26
N ASP A 28 -7.38 0.59 6.77
CA ASP A 28 -8.01 0.86 8.08
C ASP A 28 -9.40 0.20 8.13
N PRO A 29 -9.70 -0.69 9.12
CA PRO A 29 -10.97 -1.38 9.24
C PRO A 29 -12.16 -0.45 9.52
N GLU A 30 -11.91 0.77 10.01
CA GLU A 30 -12.94 1.78 10.22
C GLU A 30 -13.28 2.57 8.95
N ARG A 31 -12.59 2.32 7.84
CA ARG A 31 -12.82 2.96 6.55
C ARG A 31 -13.05 1.90 5.48
N LYS A 32 -13.53 2.31 4.30
CA LYS A 32 -13.66 1.42 3.13
C LYS A 32 -12.47 1.63 2.20
N LEU A 33 -11.86 0.54 1.75
CA LEU A 33 -10.75 0.57 0.80
C LEU A 33 -11.27 0.82 -0.62
N VAL A 34 -10.82 1.89 -1.26
CA VAL A 34 -11.06 2.17 -2.69
C VAL A 34 -10.02 1.44 -3.55
N GLY A 35 -8.79 1.39 -3.09
CA GLY A 35 -7.69 0.64 -3.71
C GLY A 35 -6.37 0.85 -2.97
N ASP A 36 -5.43 -0.08 -3.14
CA ASP A 36 -4.17 -0.09 -2.37
C ASP A 36 -2.96 0.43 -3.15
N ASP A 37 -3.03 0.60 -4.46
CA ASP A 37 -1.89 1.11 -5.25
C ASP A 37 -2.30 2.18 -6.26
N GLU A 38 -2.39 1.91 -7.56
CA GLU A 38 -2.53 2.91 -8.60
C GLU A 38 -3.95 3.47 -8.75
N HIS A 39 -4.05 4.79 -8.76
CA HIS A 39 -5.31 5.52 -8.91
C HIS A 39 -5.20 6.59 -9.96
N CYS A 40 -6.33 6.88 -10.61
CA CYS A 40 -6.51 8.09 -11.37
C CYS A 40 -7.31 9.12 -10.58
N TRP A 41 -6.97 10.39 -10.75
CA TRP A 41 -7.74 11.51 -10.24
C TRP A 41 -8.17 12.38 -11.41
N HIS A 42 -9.47 12.44 -11.66
CA HIS A 42 -10.08 13.16 -12.78
C HIS A 42 -11.15 14.16 -12.28
N ASP A 43 -11.92 14.75 -13.19
CA ASP A 43 -12.86 15.84 -12.89
C ASP A 43 -14.01 15.42 -11.95
N ASP A 44 -14.37 14.14 -11.90
CA ASP A 44 -15.45 13.63 -11.05
C ASP A 44 -14.94 13.01 -9.72
N GLY A 45 -13.61 12.86 -9.54
CA GLY A 45 -13.02 12.28 -8.35
C GLY A 45 -11.90 11.30 -8.63
N VAL A 46 -11.69 10.36 -7.74
CA VAL A 46 -10.64 9.32 -7.82
C VAL A 46 -11.24 7.95 -8.10
N PHE A 47 -10.53 7.15 -8.88
CA PHE A 47 -10.85 5.74 -9.05
C PHE A 47 -9.59 4.87 -9.07
N ASN A 48 -9.75 3.63 -8.61
CA ASN A 48 -8.71 2.62 -8.69
C ASN A 48 -8.63 2.08 -10.13
N ILE A 49 -7.42 2.02 -10.69
CA ILE A 49 -7.20 1.47 -12.04
C ILE A 49 -7.22 -0.06 -12.00
N GLU A 50 -6.83 -0.64 -10.89
CA GLU A 50 -6.66 -2.07 -10.70
C GLU A 50 -7.93 -2.72 -10.11
N GLY A 51 -8.35 -3.84 -10.65
CA GLY A 51 -9.49 -4.62 -10.13
C GLY A 51 -9.13 -5.48 -8.90
N GLY A 52 -7.94 -5.36 -8.35
CA GLY A 52 -7.41 -6.18 -7.27
C GLY A 52 -6.32 -5.51 -6.47
N CYS A 53 -5.70 -6.30 -5.61
CA CYS A 53 -4.57 -5.92 -4.78
C CYS A 53 -3.36 -6.79 -5.12
N TYR A 54 -2.16 -6.25 -4.93
CA TYR A 54 -0.89 -6.93 -5.17
C TYR A 54 0.04 -6.74 -3.97
N ALA A 55 -0.16 -7.59 -2.97
CA ALA A 55 0.50 -7.45 -1.68
C ALA A 55 1.83 -8.19 -1.60
N LYS A 56 2.82 -7.61 -0.93
CA LYS A 56 4.04 -8.30 -0.52
C LYS A 56 3.70 -9.24 0.64
N CYS A 57 4.09 -10.51 0.54
CA CYS A 57 3.72 -11.53 1.53
C CYS A 57 4.90 -12.23 2.21
N ILE A 58 6.12 -11.67 2.13
CA ILE A 58 7.24 -12.15 2.95
C ILE A 58 6.93 -11.95 4.44
N ASN A 59 7.11 -13.01 5.24
CA ASN A 59 6.74 -13.04 6.65
C ASN A 59 5.26 -12.74 6.95
N LEU A 60 4.37 -12.97 5.99
CA LEU A 60 2.93 -12.78 6.16
C LEU A 60 2.44 -13.52 7.41
N ASN A 61 1.72 -12.80 8.25
CA ASN A 61 1.25 -13.32 9.53
C ASN A 61 -0.25 -12.98 9.71
N PRO A 62 -1.11 -13.99 9.99
CA PRO A 62 -2.56 -13.78 10.14
C PRO A 62 -2.94 -12.83 11.28
N GLU A 63 -2.07 -12.66 12.29
CA GLU A 63 -2.32 -11.75 13.40
C GLU A 63 -2.02 -10.28 13.04
N LYS A 64 -1.03 -10.06 12.15
CA LYS A 64 -0.61 -8.71 11.74
C LYS A 64 -1.38 -8.21 10.53
N GLU A 65 -1.66 -9.11 9.58
CA GLU A 65 -2.27 -8.80 8.29
C GLU A 65 -3.45 -9.75 8.00
N PRO A 66 -4.48 -9.73 8.85
CA PRO A 66 -5.57 -10.70 8.80
C PRO A 66 -6.37 -10.64 7.49
N ASP A 67 -6.50 -9.48 6.87
CA ASP A 67 -7.28 -9.32 5.65
C ASP A 67 -6.54 -9.88 4.43
N ILE A 68 -5.22 -9.64 4.33
CA ILE A 68 -4.39 -10.26 3.29
C ILE A 68 -4.39 -11.79 3.46
N PHE A 69 -4.24 -12.26 4.70
CA PHE A 69 -4.24 -13.71 4.96
C PHE A 69 -5.59 -14.37 4.61
N LYS A 70 -6.71 -13.71 4.87
CA LYS A 70 -8.07 -14.19 4.48
C LYS A 70 -8.31 -14.15 2.97
N ALA A 71 -7.59 -13.31 2.25
CA ALA A 71 -7.65 -13.25 0.78
C ALA A 71 -6.95 -14.45 0.11
N ILE A 72 -6.19 -15.27 0.86
CA ILE A 72 -5.59 -16.51 0.38
C ILE A 72 -6.69 -17.56 0.20
N ARG A 73 -7.30 -17.57 -0.95
CA ARG A 73 -8.35 -18.51 -1.33
C ARG A 73 -8.37 -18.72 -2.83
N PHE A 74 -9.20 -19.65 -3.33
CA PHE A 74 -9.32 -19.91 -4.75
C PHE A 74 -9.54 -18.61 -5.54
N GLY A 75 -8.71 -18.38 -6.57
CA GLY A 75 -8.70 -17.16 -7.38
C GLY A 75 -7.58 -16.18 -6.98
N ALA A 76 -6.93 -16.35 -5.83
CA ALA A 76 -5.69 -15.62 -5.52
C ALA A 76 -4.49 -16.30 -6.18
N LEU A 77 -3.50 -15.49 -6.59
CA LEU A 77 -2.29 -15.96 -7.26
C LEU A 77 -1.07 -15.61 -6.44
N PHE A 78 -0.22 -16.58 -6.21
CA PHE A 78 1.10 -16.38 -5.60
C PHE A 78 2.18 -16.23 -6.67
N GLU A 79 3.16 -15.40 -6.37
CA GLU A 79 4.34 -15.20 -7.19
C GLU A 79 5.61 -15.35 -6.34
N ASN A 80 6.59 -16.07 -6.87
CA ASN A 80 7.91 -16.31 -6.26
C ASN A 80 7.85 -17.03 -4.89
N VAL A 81 6.81 -17.75 -4.57
CA VAL A 81 6.69 -18.47 -3.29
C VAL A 81 7.24 -19.89 -3.40
N ILE A 82 7.76 -20.39 -2.28
CA ILE A 82 8.04 -21.82 -2.11
C ILE A 82 6.81 -22.47 -1.47
N MET A 83 6.39 -23.57 -2.07
CA MET A 83 5.22 -24.32 -1.64
C MET A 83 5.58 -25.80 -1.56
N ASP A 84 5.13 -26.47 -0.50
CA ASP A 84 5.27 -27.92 -0.39
C ASP A 84 4.39 -28.63 -1.42
N ASP A 85 4.96 -29.55 -2.20
CA ASP A 85 4.28 -30.22 -3.30
C ASP A 85 3.13 -31.15 -2.86
N LEU A 86 3.18 -31.67 -1.65
CA LEU A 86 2.20 -32.61 -1.12
C LEU A 86 1.09 -31.91 -0.34
N THR A 87 1.46 -31.02 0.58
CA THR A 87 0.50 -30.30 1.46
C THR A 87 -0.08 -29.07 0.80
N ARG A 88 0.60 -28.52 -0.22
CA ARG A 88 0.28 -27.24 -0.86
C ARG A 88 0.36 -26.04 0.09
N GLU A 89 1.07 -26.18 1.19
CA GLU A 89 1.33 -25.10 2.12
C GLU A 89 2.47 -24.21 1.62
N VAL A 90 2.28 -22.89 1.75
CA VAL A 90 3.26 -21.88 1.34
C VAL A 90 4.13 -21.53 2.55
N ASP A 91 5.46 -21.53 2.36
CA ASP A 91 6.38 -20.97 3.35
C ASP A 91 6.63 -19.48 3.07
N PHE A 92 5.94 -18.62 3.81
CA PHE A 92 6.10 -17.18 3.71
C PHE A 92 7.43 -16.64 4.27
N LYS A 93 8.27 -17.49 4.84
CA LYS A 93 9.59 -17.11 5.36
C LYS A 93 10.72 -17.51 4.41
N ASP A 94 10.43 -18.35 3.45
CA ASP A 94 11.43 -18.81 2.49
C ASP A 94 11.67 -17.73 1.43
N ALA A 95 12.86 -17.14 1.48
CA ALA A 95 13.34 -16.15 0.53
C ALA A 95 14.39 -16.72 -0.44
N SER A 96 14.44 -18.05 -0.61
CA SER A 96 15.47 -18.72 -1.43
C SER A 96 15.41 -18.34 -2.91
N ILE A 97 14.23 -17.99 -3.43
CA ILE A 97 14.08 -17.43 -4.78
C ILE A 97 14.31 -15.91 -4.73
N THR A 98 13.57 -15.21 -3.88
CA THR A 98 13.66 -13.76 -3.66
C THR A 98 12.85 -13.37 -2.42
N GLU A 99 13.22 -12.26 -1.78
CA GLU A 99 12.39 -11.65 -0.72
C GLU A 99 11.12 -10.97 -1.26
N ASN A 100 11.02 -10.79 -2.60
CA ASN A 100 9.88 -10.18 -3.25
C ASN A 100 8.81 -11.22 -3.61
N ILE A 101 8.35 -11.96 -2.60
CA ILE A 101 7.20 -12.85 -2.77
C ILE A 101 5.90 -12.05 -2.69
N ARG A 102 4.96 -12.35 -3.59
CA ARG A 102 3.75 -11.56 -3.79
C ARG A 102 2.49 -12.42 -3.80
N LEU A 103 1.40 -11.79 -3.42
CA LEU A 103 0.03 -12.34 -3.52
C LEU A 103 -0.86 -11.34 -4.25
N SER A 104 -1.42 -11.76 -5.38
CA SER A 104 -2.43 -11.02 -6.13
C SER A 104 -3.81 -11.60 -5.86
N TYR A 105 -4.78 -10.75 -5.61
CA TYR A 105 -6.17 -11.15 -5.35
C TYR A 105 -7.16 -10.04 -5.75
N PRO A 106 -8.41 -10.42 -6.14
CA PRO A 106 -9.46 -9.45 -6.43
C PRO A 106 -9.78 -8.57 -5.21
N ILE A 107 -10.10 -7.31 -5.43
CA ILE A 107 -10.34 -6.35 -4.34
C ILE A 107 -11.56 -6.72 -3.48
N ASP A 108 -12.55 -7.40 -4.06
CA ASP A 108 -13.74 -7.89 -3.35
C ASP A 108 -13.45 -9.02 -2.34
N TYR A 109 -12.18 -9.50 -2.28
CA TYR A 109 -11.73 -10.39 -1.22
C TYR A 109 -11.48 -9.65 0.11
N ILE A 110 -11.35 -8.33 0.05
CA ILE A 110 -11.24 -7.47 1.22
C ILE A 110 -12.62 -7.08 1.71
N ASN A 111 -12.94 -7.40 2.97
CA ASN A 111 -14.28 -7.24 3.53
C ASN A 111 -14.80 -5.80 3.52
N ASN A 112 -13.91 -4.81 3.66
CA ASN A 112 -14.23 -3.40 3.65
C ASN A 112 -13.90 -2.71 2.33
N ALA A 113 -13.81 -3.45 1.22
CA ALA A 113 -13.66 -2.87 -0.11
C ALA A 113 -14.87 -1.98 -0.46
N HIS A 114 -14.61 -0.85 -1.09
CA HIS A 114 -15.61 0.03 -1.66
C HIS A 114 -15.85 -0.32 -3.14
N ILE A 115 -17.02 -0.80 -3.46
CA ILE A 115 -17.39 -1.20 -4.83
C ILE A 115 -18.54 -0.30 -5.32
N PRO A 116 -18.43 0.28 -6.52
CA PRO A 116 -17.27 0.29 -7.42
C PRO A 116 -16.09 1.06 -6.79
N CYS A 117 -14.87 0.79 -7.23
CA CYS A 117 -13.66 1.39 -6.67
C CYS A 117 -13.49 2.85 -7.11
N GLU A 118 -14.49 3.67 -6.85
CA GLU A 118 -14.61 5.08 -7.23
C GLU A 118 -14.99 5.91 -6.00
N ALA A 119 -14.46 7.13 -5.91
CA ALA A 119 -14.75 8.05 -4.82
C ALA A 119 -14.73 9.49 -5.34
N GLY A 120 -15.38 10.41 -4.64
CA GLY A 120 -15.32 11.83 -4.96
C GLY A 120 -13.90 12.40 -4.78
N HIS A 121 -13.78 13.73 -4.88
CA HIS A 121 -12.49 14.39 -4.69
C HIS A 121 -11.95 14.18 -3.27
N PRO A 122 -10.62 13.96 -3.11
CA PRO A 122 -10.00 13.79 -1.81
C PRO A 122 -10.20 15.01 -0.90
N ASN A 123 -10.67 14.76 0.31
CA ASN A 123 -10.72 15.77 1.38
C ASN A 123 -9.38 15.87 2.11
N ASN A 124 -8.62 14.77 2.10
CA ASN A 124 -7.32 14.69 2.72
C ASN A 124 -6.33 14.01 1.78
N ILE A 125 -5.13 14.58 1.71
CA ILE A 125 -3.99 14.00 1.00
C ILE A 125 -2.90 13.74 2.03
N ILE A 126 -2.42 12.51 2.09
CA ILE A 126 -1.36 12.09 2.99
C ILE A 126 -0.14 11.71 2.16
N LEU A 127 0.97 12.41 2.39
CA LEU A 127 2.26 12.09 1.82
C LEU A 127 3.06 11.27 2.85
N LEU A 128 3.31 10.01 2.53
CA LEU A 128 4.11 9.10 3.35
C LEU A 128 5.57 9.19 2.90
N THR A 129 6.41 9.60 3.81
CA THR A 129 7.83 9.83 3.55
C THR A 129 8.67 9.07 4.57
N CYS A 130 9.64 8.29 4.11
CA CYS A 130 10.69 7.77 4.98
C CYS A 130 11.79 8.83 5.09
N ASP A 131 12.24 9.11 6.32
CA ASP A 131 13.27 10.10 6.58
C ASP A 131 14.62 9.44 6.86
N ALA A 132 15.56 9.58 5.91
CA ALA A 132 16.91 9.02 6.04
C ALA A 132 17.76 9.70 7.11
N PHE A 133 17.46 10.94 7.48
CA PHE A 133 18.29 11.76 8.33
C PHE A 133 17.72 12.03 9.72
N GLY A 134 16.46 11.64 9.96
CA GLY A 134 15.78 11.87 11.24
C GLY A 134 15.48 13.34 11.53
N VAL A 135 15.21 14.14 10.50
CA VAL A 135 14.98 15.60 10.60
C VAL A 135 13.52 15.99 10.46
N LEU A 136 12.68 15.14 9.85
CA LEU A 136 11.26 15.42 9.68
C LEU A 136 10.48 15.05 10.96
N PRO A 137 9.44 15.82 11.31
CA PRO A 137 8.54 15.42 12.38
C PRO A 137 7.75 14.18 11.96
N MET A 138 7.35 13.35 12.92
CA MET A 138 6.60 12.13 12.67
C MET A 138 5.30 12.38 11.91
N VAL A 139 4.61 13.48 12.21
CA VAL A 139 3.41 13.95 11.50
C VAL A 139 3.43 15.48 11.47
N CYS A 140 3.14 16.06 10.32
CA CYS A 140 2.94 17.49 10.21
C CYS A 140 1.81 17.81 9.21
N LYS A 141 1.11 18.92 9.47
CA LYS A 141 0.16 19.50 8.53
C LYS A 141 0.87 20.55 7.71
N LEU A 142 0.85 20.40 6.39
CA LEU A 142 1.44 21.32 5.44
C LEU A 142 0.42 22.36 4.97
N ASN A 143 0.86 23.59 4.71
CA ASN A 143 0.10 24.54 3.91
C ASN A 143 0.28 24.25 2.42
N GLU A 144 -0.42 24.97 1.54
CA GLU A 144 -0.41 24.73 0.09
C GLU A 144 1.00 24.84 -0.53
N GLU A 145 1.78 25.84 -0.12
CA GLU A 145 3.15 26.05 -0.64
C GLU A 145 4.09 24.93 -0.20
N GLN A 146 4.01 24.53 1.07
CA GLN A 146 4.77 23.41 1.62
C GLN A 146 4.37 22.08 0.96
N ALA A 147 3.08 21.84 0.78
CA ALA A 147 2.58 20.65 0.11
C ALA A 147 3.10 20.57 -1.33
N MET A 148 3.03 21.66 -2.09
CA MET A 148 3.58 21.75 -3.44
C MET A 148 5.08 21.47 -3.47
N TYR A 149 5.85 22.07 -2.54
CA TYR A 149 7.29 21.85 -2.44
C TYR A 149 7.63 20.37 -2.17
N HIS A 150 6.98 19.76 -1.18
CA HIS A 150 7.21 18.35 -0.85
C HIS A 150 6.79 17.41 -1.99
N PHE A 151 5.67 17.69 -2.64
CA PHE A 151 5.18 16.89 -3.76
C PHE A 151 6.12 16.96 -4.96
N VAL A 152 6.55 18.18 -5.35
CA VAL A 152 7.44 18.37 -6.50
C VAL A 152 8.87 17.87 -6.22
N SER A 153 9.38 18.06 -5.00
CA SER A 153 10.70 17.54 -4.63
C SER A 153 10.73 16.02 -4.50
N GLY A 154 9.59 15.43 -4.13
CA GLY A 154 9.47 13.99 -3.95
C GLY A 154 10.47 13.37 -2.98
N TYR A 155 10.91 14.15 -1.96
CA TYR A 155 11.88 13.65 -0.98
C TYR A 155 11.30 12.49 -0.17
N THR A 156 12.06 11.41 -0.13
CA THR A 156 11.82 10.25 0.73
C THR A 156 13.12 9.48 0.91
N SER A 157 13.09 8.33 1.56
CA SER A 157 14.19 7.39 1.52
C SER A 157 13.73 6.00 1.12
N LYS A 158 14.59 5.28 0.43
CA LYS A 158 14.45 3.83 0.30
C LYS A 158 14.69 3.21 1.66
N ALA A 159 13.74 2.41 2.12
CA ALA A 159 13.88 1.71 3.39
C ALA A 159 14.63 0.37 3.18
N PRO A 160 15.44 -0.07 4.15
CA PRO A 160 16.08 -1.38 4.10
C PRO A 160 15.06 -2.50 3.87
N GLY A 161 15.41 -3.47 3.01
CA GLY A 161 14.55 -4.61 2.67
C GLY A 161 13.39 -4.30 1.72
N THR A 162 13.29 -3.09 1.16
CA THR A 162 12.27 -2.75 0.15
C THR A 162 12.77 -2.98 -1.28
N GLU A 163 14.07 -2.90 -1.49
CA GLU A 163 14.74 -3.15 -2.77
C GLU A 163 16.03 -3.95 -2.53
N ASP A 164 16.45 -4.74 -3.51
CA ASP A 164 17.68 -5.51 -3.45
C ASP A 164 18.90 -4.60 -3.24
N GLY A 165 19.73 -4.96 -2.27
CA GLY A 165 20.98 -4.23 -1.97
C GLY A 165 20.82 -2.99 -1.09
N VAL A 166 19.60 -2.64 -0.66
CA VAL A 166 19.36 -1.54 0.27
C VAL A 166 19.45 -2.04 1.71
N ASN A 167 20.59 -1.84 2.36
CA ASN A 167 20.84 -2.24 3.75
C ASN A 167 20.70 -1.08 4.74
N GLU A 168 20.77 0.15 4.27
CA GLU A 168 20.64 1.39 5.06
C GLU A 168 19.67 2.34 4.36
N PRO A 169 19.00 3.26 5.09
CA PRO A 169 18.15 4.26 4.48
C PRO A 169 18.92 5.14 3.49
N ILE A 170 18.46 5.20 2.25
CA ILE A 170 19.10 6.00 1.20
C ILE A 170 18.13 7.10 0.80
N ALA A 171 18.53 8.37 1.02
CA ALA A 171 17.75 9.52 0.59
C ALA A 171 17.55 9.47 -0.93
N THR A 172 16.30 9.64 -1.36
CA THR A 172 15.94 9.66 -2.78
C THR A 172 14.93 10.77 -3.07
N PHE A 173 14.81 11.12 -4.33
CA PHE A 173 13.83 12.08 -4.81
C PHE A 173 13.04 11.39 -5.93
N SER A 174 11.74 11.30 -5.75
CA SER A 174 10.80 10.69 -6.69
C SER A 174 9.99 11.80 -7.35
N ALA A 175 10.55 12.42 -8.37
CA ALA A 175 9.84 13.39 -9.20
C ALA A 175 9.22 12.71 -10.42
#